data_f2649aa3a61c538ec00dcd8c2908a1f5
#
_entry.id   f2649aa3a61c538ec00dcd8c2908a1f5
#
_cell.length_a   1.000
_cell.length_b   1.000
_cell.length_c   1.000
_cell.angle_alpha   90.00
_cell.angle_beta   90.00
_cell.angle_gamma   90.00
#
_symmetry.space_group_name_H-M   'P 1'
#
loop_
_entity.id
_entity.type
_entity.pdbx_description
1 polymer ?
#
loop_
_entity_poly.entity_id
_entity_poly.type
_entity_poly.pdbx_seq_one_letter_code
_entity_poly.pdbx_strand_id
1 'polypeptide(L)'
;MLNPLYDKLQSNAAVIIISLAIMLLCGFLMTRVTKKLKLPNVTAYIVTGIIIGPFCLDLLPQTFIAGTGFLADIALAFIAFSTGEFFKFSKLRNNAGKVIVITLAEAMLASVVVFILAYWILNLNLAFSIVLAALASATAPASTMMTIRQTGAKGDFVDTLLQVVAYDDIVALLAYSIAISIAIASTTGAVVGFGSIVLPILKNLGVLALGGVWGLFMKLLIQKKRSTDNRLIISLALILSFCGICSAMDISPLLGCMAMGAVYINTSGDEKLFMQLNYFSPPILLLFFVRSGASFDLNALIKPSGAIGGVPLLLIGVLYFFVRIIGKYGGAFLGCLVTKKPKETRNYFGLALIPQAGVAIGLAAIGARALGGEMGVALETIILASSVLYELVGPGCAKLSLYLSKSYSTKLEEIVPLEETTEDTRPNTVEQLIERIQIIQQELKAETESAEERAFTEAAQTHIEAMSLQHARFLSGGRRK
;
A
#
# COMPACT_ATOMS: atom_id res chain seq x y z
N MET A 1 9.09 12.89 27.21
CA MET A 1 9.29 12.18 28.50
C MET A 1 10.51 11.23 28.50
N LEU A 2 10.87 10.60 27.39
CA LEU A 2 12.04 9.71 27.33
C LEU A 2 13.32 10.41 26.81
N ASN A 3 13.25 11.65 26.34
CA ASN A 3 14.43 12.43 25.88
C ASN A 3 15.62 12.39 26.85
N PRO A 4 15.43 12.60 28.20
CA PRO A 4 16.54 12.49 29.12
C PRO A 4 17.09 11.06 29.28
N LEU A 5 16.35 10.04 28.85
CA LEU A 5 16.84 8.67 28.80
C LEU A 5 17.70 8.44 27.54
N TYR A 6 17.27 9.01 26.41
CA TYR A 6 18.03 8.96 25.15
C TYR A 6 19.36 9.73 25.24
N ASP A 7 19.40 10.86 25.94
CA ASP A 7 20.62 11.64 26.19
C ASP A 7 21.66 10.86 27.00
N LYS A 8 21.23 9.90 27.81
CA LYS A 8 22.12 8.98 28.56
C LYS A 8 22.58 7.77 27.75
N LEU A 9 21.93 7.48 26.61
CA LEU A 9 22.33 6.39 25.74
C LEU A 9 23.48 6.86 24.84
N GLN A 10 24.70 6.42 25.16
CA GLN A 10 25.92 6.75 24.37
C GLN A 10 25.95 6.11 22.97
N SER A 11 24.98 5.26 22.63
CA SER A 11 24.96 4.50 21.38
C SER A 11 23.77 4.88 20.50
N ASN A 12 24.03 5.48 19.33
CA ASN A 12 23.02 5.73 18.30
C ASN A 12 22.24 4.46 17.88
N ALA A 13 22.90 3.30 17.89
CA ALA A 13 22.26 2.02 17.58
C ALA A 13 21.20 1.66 18.63
N ALA A 14 21.45 1.88 19.92
CA ALA A 14 20.48 1.62 20.97
C ALA A 14 19.25 2.52 20.82
N VAL A 15 19.43 3.79 20.50
CA VAL A 15 18.33 4.75 20.24
C VAL A 15 17.45 4.26 19.09
N ILE A 16 18.07 3.83 17.96
CA ILE A 16 17.33 3.34 16.80
C ILE A 16 16.54 2.08 17.16
N ILE A 17 17.16 1.10 17.79
CA ILE A 17 16.51 -0.18 18.14
C ILE A 17 15.35 0.03 19.10
N ILE A 18 15.53 0.85 20.14
CA ILE A 18 14.48 1.16 21.12
C ILE A 18 13.33 1.91 20.44
N SER A 19 13.62 2.90 19.59
CA SER A 19 12.60 3.64 18.85
C SER A 19 11.77 2.73 17.94
N LEU A 20 12.41 1.83 17.20
CA LEU A 20 11.71 0.81 16.40
C LEU A 20 10.83 -0.10 17.24
N ALA A 21 11.33 -0.56 18.40
CA ALA A 21 10.55 -1.39 19.32
C ALA A 21 9.31 -0.64 19.87
N ILE A 22 9.46 0.63 20.27
CA ILE A 22 8.36 1.48 20.73
C ILE A 22 7.31 1.65 19.61
N MET A 23 7.74 1.96 18.38
CA MET A 23 6.82 2.12 17.25
C MET A 23 6.03 0.85 16.98
N LEU A 24 6.68 -0.32 16.95
CA LEU A 24 6.02 -1.60 16.72
C LEU A 24 5.03 -1.94 17.84
N LEU A 25 5.44 -1.79 19.09
CA LEU A 25 4.61 -2.12 20.25
C LEU A 25 3.39 -1.20 20.35
N CYS A 26 3.62 0.12 20.31
CA CYS A 26 2.54 1.10 20.41
C CYS A 26 1.59 1.00 19.23
N GLY A 27 2.10 0.80 18.00
CA GLY A 27 1.29 0.57 16.81
C GLY A 27 0.42 -0.69 16.95
N PHE A 28 1.01 -1.79 17.41
CA PHE A 28 0.24 -3.01 17.69
C PHE A 28 -0.86 -2.79 18.73
N LEU A 29 -0.55 -2.14 19.86
CA LEU A 29 -1.53 -1.87 20.91
C LEU A 29 -2.69 -1.01 20.39
N MET A 30 -2.39 0.02 19.60
CA MET A 30 -3.41 0.90 19.02
C MET A 30 -4.33 0.15 18.05
N THR A 31 -3.84 -0.85 17.33
CA THR A 31 -4.73 -1.66 16.47
C THR A 31 -5.82 -2.39 17.24
N ARG A 32 -5.59 -2.70 18.53
CA ARG A 32 -6.62 -3.31 19.40
C ARG A 32 -7.74 -2.32 19.72
N VAL A 33 -7.39 -1.04 19.89
CA VAL A 33 -8.36 0.04 20.14
C VAL A 33 -9.16 0.33 18.86
N THR A 34 -8.47 0.56 17.74
CA THR A 34 -9.13 0.89 16.46
C THR A 34 -9.97 -0.26 15.92
N LYS A 35 -9.59 -1.52 16.17
CA LYS A 35 -10.40 -2.67 15.79
C LYS A 35 -11.77 -2.68 16.51
N LYS A 36 -11.85 -2.25 17.78
CA LYS A 36 -13.14 -2.08 18.48
C LYS A 36 -14.00 -1.00 17.84
N LEU A 37 -13.37 0.04 17.30
CA LEU A 37 -14.01 1.14 16.57
C LEU A 37 -14.27 0.81 15.08
N LYS A 38 -13.92 -0.40 14.62
CA LYS A 38 -14.01 -0.86 13.21
C LYS A 38 -13.23 0.02 12.23
N LEU A 39 -12.12 0.63 12.69
CA LEU A 39 -11.24 1.47 11.89
C LEU A 39 -10.10 0.65 11.25
N PRO A 40 -9.57 1.09 10.09
CA PRO A 40 -8.43 0.47 9.44
C PRO A 40 -7.16 0.54 10.30
N ASN A 41 -6.25 -0.43 10.08
CA ASN A 41 -4.95 -0.45 10.78
C ASN A 41 -4.09 0.76 10.45
N VAL A 42 -4.19 1.31 9.23
CA VAL A 42 -3.46 2.51 8.79
C VAL A 42 -3.77 3.70 9.69
N THR A 43 -5.05 3.92 10.00
CA THR A 43 -5.47 4.96 10.94
C THR A 43 -4.85 4.75 12.33
N ALA A 44 -4.82 3.50 12.82
CA ALA A 44 -4.17 3.17 14.10
C ALA A 44 -2.70 3.57 14.10
N TYR A 45 -1.97 3.26 13.04
CA TYR A 45 -0.54 3.53 12.95
C TYR A 45 -0.23 5.03 12.88
N ILE A 46 -0.97 5.79 12.07
CA ILE A 46 -0.79 7.25 11.97
C ILE A 46 -1.11 7.91 13.32
N VAL A 47 -2.24 7.56 13.93
CA VAL A 47 -2.63 8.10 15.26
C VAL A 47 -1.60 7.74 16.33
N THR A 48 -1.06 6.50 16.30
CA THR A 48 0.04 6.12 17.19
C THR A 48 1.23 7.06 17.00
N GLY A 49 1.65 7.31 15.75
CA GLY A 49 2.75 8.20 15.44
C GLY A 49 2.56 9.61 15.99
N ILE A 50 1.34 10.16 15.83
CA ILE A 50 0.98 11.48 16.40
C ILE A 50 1.12 11.47 17.93
N ILE A 51 0.63 10.42 18.60
CA ILE A 51 0.65 10.32 20.07
C ILE A 51 2.07 10.16 20.61
N ILE A 52 2.88 9.25 20.03
CA ILE A 52 4.26 9.01 20.52
C ILE A 52 5.29 9.97 19.93
N GLY A 53 4.87 10.79 18.97
CA GLY A 53 5.70 11.78 18.29
C GLY A 53 6.05 12.99 19.18
N PRO A 54 6.88 13.92 18.63
CA PRO A 54 7.42 15.07 19.37
C PRO A 54 6.36 16.04 19.89
N PHE A 55 5.20 16.08 19.23
CA PHE A 55 4.13 17.03 19.54
C PHE A 55 3.18 16.58 20.68
N CYS A 56 3.24 15.31 21.09
CA CYS A 56 2.42 14.77 22.18
C CYS A 56 3.27 14.21 23.32
N LEU A 57 3.59 12.92 23.26
CA LEU A 57 4.33 12.24 24.33
C LEU A 57 5.85 12.37 24.24
N ASP A 58 6.36 12.81 23.08
CA ASP A 58 7.80 12.97 22.81
C ASP A 58 8.62 11.72 23.19
N LEU A 59 8.15 10.55 22.71
CA LEU A 59 8.80 9.27 22.94
C LEU A 59 9.83 8.94 21.86
N LEU A 60 9.77 9.62 20.69
CA LEU A 60 10.68 9.42 19.56
C LEU A 60 11.58 10.64 19.39
N PRO A 61 12.91 10.47 19.38
CA PRO A 61 13.83 11.58 19.13
C PRO A 61 13.65 12.14 17.73
N GLN A 62 13.73 13.47 17.58
CA GLN A 62 13.65 14.13 16.27
C GLN A 62 14.76 13.67 15.32
N THR A 63 15.96 13.40 15.84
CA THR A 63 17.09 12.85 15.06
C THR A 63 16.77 11.51 14.46
N PHE A 64 16.05 10.66 15.18
CA PHE A 64 15.57 9.36 14.65
C PHE A 64 14.54 9.55 13.54
N ILE A 65 13.54 10.42 13.74
CA ILE A 65 12.50 10.69 12.75
C ILE A 65 13.13 11.24 11.45
N ALA A 66 14.06 12.19 11.56
CA ALA A 66 14.79 12.74 10.41
C ALA A 66 15.64 11.68 9.69
N GLY A 67 16.35 10.83 10.45
CA GLY A 67 17.23 9.80 9.90
C GLY A 67 16.52 8.61 9.25
N THR A 68 15.21 8.40 9.52
CA THR A 68 14.44 7.25 9.04
C THR A 68 13.56 7.55 7.82
N GLY A 69 13.85 8.63 7.08
CA GLY A 69 13.11 9.01 5.86
C GLY A 69 13.02 7.91 4.80
N PHE A 70 14.06 7.06 4.70
CA PHE A 70 14.13 5.94 3.77
C PHE A 70 13.04 4.87 3.99
N LEU A 71 12.42 4.81 5.17
CA LEU A 71 11.31 3.90 5.43
C LEU A 71 10.12 4.14 4.49
N ALA A 72 9.92 5.38 4.06
CA ALA A 72 8.88 5.71 3.08
C ALA A 72 9.17 5.05 1.72
N ASP A 73 10.42 5.13 1.25
CA ASP A 73 10.81 4.57 -0.04
C ASP A 73 10.68 3.04 -0.05
N ILE A 74 11.10 2.38 1.05
CA ILE A 74 10.97 0.93 1.23
C ILE A 74 9.48 0.53 1.28
N ALA A 75 8.69 1.18 2.12
CA ALA A 75 7.27 0.86 2.25
C ALA A 75 6.51 1.02 0.93
N LEU A 76 6.79 2.12 0.20
CA LEU A 76 6.23 2.35 -1.13
C LEU A 76 6.65 1.28 -2.13
N ALA A 77 7.91 0.81 -2.10
CA ALA A 77 8.36 -0.27 -2.96
C ALA A 77 7.58 -1.56 -2.72
N PHE A 78 7.31 -1.92 -1.46
CA PHE A 78 6.48 -3.08 -1.11
C PHE A 78 5.01 -2.90 -1.52
N ILE A 79 4.42 -1.75 -1.25
CA ILE A 79 3.04 -1.43 -1.67
C ILE A 79 2.93 -1.55 -3.19
N ALA A 80 3.83 -0.92 -3.92
CA ALA A 80 3.83 -0.91 -5.38
C ALA A 80 4.02 -2.30 -5.99
N PHE A 81 4.97 -3.09 -5.47
CA PHE A 81 5.16 -4.46 -5.92
C PHE A 81 3.88 -5.29 -5.73
N SER A 82 3.25 -5.19 -4.55
CA SER A 82 1.99 -5.89 -4.26
C SER A 82 0.85 -5.42 -5.16
N THR A 83 0.77 -4.12 -5.46
CA THR A 83 -0.21 -3.57 -6.42
C THR A 83 -0.02 -4.14 -7.83
N GLY A 84 1.22 -4.48 -8.20
CA GLY A 84 1.55 -5.15 -9.47
C GLY A 84 0.76 -6.43 -9.72
N GLU A 85 0.33 -7.16 -8.68
CA GLU A 85 -0.51 -8.36 -8.78
C GLU A 85 -1.83 -8.10 -9.52
N PHE A 86 -2.39 -6.90 -9.42
CA PHE A 86 -3.67 -6.55 -10.04
C PHE A 86 -3.58 -6.35 -11.55
N PHE A 87 -2.36 -6.20 -12.10
CA PHE A 87 -2.11 -6.04 -13.54
C PHE A 87 -2.01 -7.39 -14.29
N LYS A 88 -2.91 -8.34 -13.99
CA LYS A 88 -3.01 -9.58 -14.77
C LYS A 88 -3.60 -9.28 -16.14
N PHE A 89 -2.79 -9.44 -17.22
CA PHE A 89 -3.21 -9.17 -18.59
C PHE A 89 -4.44 -9.98 -19.03
N SER A 90 -4.62 -11.19 -18.49
CA SER A 90 -5.81 -12.00 -18.75
C SER A 90 -7.11 -11.34 -18.30
N LYS A 91 -7.08 -10.60 -17.17
CA LYS A 91 -8.23 -9.88 -16.62
C LYS A 91 -8.40 -8.49 -17.26
N LEU A 92 -7.32 -7.85 -17.63
CA LEU A 92 -7.31 -6.49 -18.18
C LEU A 92 -7.82 -6.43 -19.63
N ARG A 93 -7.61 -7.48 -20.44
CA ARG A 93 -7.84 -7.47 -21.90
C ARG A 93 -9.27 -7.13 -22.31
N ASN A 94 -10.27 -7.49 -21.55
CA ASN A 94 -11.67 -7.37 -21.97
C ASN A 94 -12.29 -5.98 -21.77
N ASN A 95 -11.77 -5.13 -20.86
CA ASN A 95 -12.35 -3.83 -20.52
C ASN A 95 -11.33 -2.68 -20.40
N ALA A 96 -10.09 -2.87 -20.82
CA ALA A 96 -8.98 -1.93 -20.62
C ALA A 96 -9.31 -0.49 -21.05
N GLY A 97 -9.89 -0.29 -22.24
CA GLY A 97 -10.23 1.04 -22.73
C GLY A 97 -11.24 1.77 -21.87
N LYS A 98 -12.26 1.08 -21.36
CA LYS A 98 -13.27 1.68 -20.48
C LYS A 98 -12.68 2.04 -19.13
N VAL A 99 -11.86 1.17 -18.59
CA VAL A 99 -11.17 1.38 -17.31
C VAL A 99 -10.24 2.58 -17.38
N ILE A 100 -9.41 2.69 -18.43
CA ILE A 100 -8.51 3.83 -18.65
C ILE A 100 -9.29 5.15 -18.71
N VAL A 101 -10.41 5.19 -19.45
CA VAL A 101 -11.24 6.41 -19.53
C VAL A 101 -11.81 6.80 -18.17
N ILE A 102 -12.30 5.83 -17.39
CA ILE A 102 -12.82 6.09 -16.04
C ILE A 102 -11.71 6.61 -15.13
N THR A 103 -10.54 5.93 -15.11
CA THR A 103 -9.40 6.33 -14.30
C THR A 103 -8.90 7.74 -14.65
N LEU A 104 -8.72 8.03 -15.92
CA LEU A 104 -8.29 9.36 -16.35
C LEU A 104 -9.32 10.44 -15.98
N ALA A 105 -10.61 10.17 -16.18
CA ALA A 105 -11.67 11.13 -15.87
C ALA A 105 -11.71 11.46 -14.37
N GLU A 106 -11.63 10.43 -13.51
CA GLU A 106 -11.72 10.64 -12.06
C GLU A 106 -10.44 11.24 -11.46
N ALA A 107 -9.26 10.81 -11.91
CA ALA A 107 -7.99 11.34 -11.45
C ALA A 107 -7.78 12.79 -11.88
N MET A 108 -8.01 13.08 -13.17
CA MET A 108 -7.82 14.42 -13.71
C MET A 108 -8.83 15.42 -13.16
N LEU A 109 -10.12 15.03 -13.02
CA LEU A 109 -11.10 15.95 -12.47
C LEU A 109 -10.81 16.27 -11.01
N ALA A 110 -10.39 15.29 -10.21
CA ALA A 110 -9.96 15.54 -8.83
C ALA A 110 -8.78 16.52 -8.78
N SER A 111 -7.76 16.31 -9.62
CA SER A 111 -6.60 17.20 -9.70
C SER A 111 -6.99 18.61 -10.13
N VAL A 112 -7.80 18.76 -11.17
CA VAL A 112 -8.23 20.08 -11.68
C VAL A 112 -9.03 20.85 -10.64
N VAL A 113 -9.98 20.22 -9.97
CA VAL A 113 -10.83 20.90 -8.98
C VAL A 113 -10.02 21.32 -7.74
N VAL A 114 -9.07 20.47 -7.31
CA VAL A 114 -8.15 20.81 -6.21
C VAL A 114 -7.16 21.91 -6.63
N PHE A 115 -6.69 21.91 -7.87
CA PHE A 115 -5.86 23.01 -8.39
C PHE A 115 -6.61 24.34 -8.40
N ILE A 116 -7.86 24.36 -8.88
CA ILE A 116 -8.73 25.54 -8.85
C ILE A 116 -8.90 26.04 -7.41
N LEU A 117 -9.16 25.14 -6.46
CA LEU A 117 -9.27 25.49 -5.06
C LEU A 117 -7.98 26.14 -4.54
N ALA A 118 -6.84 25.46 -4.70
CA ALA A 118 -5.57 25.90 -4.12
C ALA A 118 -5.05 27.18 -4.77
N TYR A 119 -5.01 27.22 -6.10
CA TYR A 119 -4.37 28.32 -6.82
C TYR A 119 -5.27 29.54 -6.99
N TRP A 120 -6.55 29.35 -7.42
CA TRP A 120 -7.44 30.47 -7.73
C TRP A 120 -8.30 30.93 -6.56
N ILE A 121 -8.80 30.01 -5.72
CA ILE A 121 -9.69 30.38 -4.62
C ILE A 121 -8.88 30.77 -3.38
N LEU A 122 -7.86 29.95 -3.02
CA LEU A 122 -7.04 30.18 -1.84
C LEU A 122 -5.80 31.05 -2.12
N ASN A 123 -5.50 31.40 -3.39
CA ASN A 123 -4.35 32.17 -3.84
C ASN A 123 -3.00 31.63 -3.32
N LEU A 124 -2.86 30.29 -3.26
CA LEU A 124 -1.62 29.67 -2.83
C LEU A 124 -0.57 29.69 -3.93
N ASN A 125 0.71 29.52 -3.55
CA ASN A 125 1.80 29.45 -4.49
C ASN A 125 1.59 28.35 -5.55
N LEU A 126 1.99 28.62 -6.82
CA LEU A 126 1.84 27.69 -7.94
C LEU A 126 2.50 26.33 -7.66
N ALA A 127 3.73 26.34 -7.14
CA ALA A 127 4.47 25.11 -6.84
C ALA A 127 3.71 24.22 -5.84
N PHE A 128 3.21 24.80 -4.78
CA PHE A 128 2.41 24.11 -3.78
C PHE A 128 1.09 23.61 -4.36
N SER A 129 0.39 24.45 -5.08
CA SER A 129 -0.94 24.15 -5.64
C SER A 129 -0.91 23.01 -6.65
N ILE A 130 0.09 22.95 -7.53
CA ILE A 130 0.19 21.91 -8.56
C ILE A 130 0.57 20.57 -7.96
N VAL A 131 1.44 20.54 -6.93
CA VAL A 131 1.80 19.29 -6.26
C VAL A 131 0.65 18.77 -5.41
N LEU A 132 -0.04 19.64 -4.66
CA LEU A 132 -1.23 19.26 -3.89
C LEU A 132 -2.34 18.71 -4.81
N ALA A 133 -2.55 19.34 -5.97
CA ALA A 133 -3.50 18.91 -6.98
C ALA A 133 -3.14 17.52 -7.57
N ALA A 134 -1.86 17.29 -7.87
CA ALA A 134 -1.41 16.01 -8.38
C ALA A 134 -1.63 14.89 -7.34
N LEU A 135 -1.37 15.17 -6.05
CA LEU A 135 -1.62 14.21 -4.98
C LEU A 135 -3.12 13.87 -4.80
N ALA A 136 -4.01 14.77 -5.22
CA ALA A 136 -5.45 14.52 -5.15
C ALA A 136 -5.93 13.40 -6.08
N SER A 137 -5.19 13.05 -7.13
CA SER A 137 -5.51 11.95 -8.03
C SER A 137 -5.38 10.57 -7.36
N ALA A 138 -4.43 10.36 -6.45
CA ALA A 138 -4.14 9.07 -5.85
C ALA A 138 -5.30 8.49 -5.03
N THR A 139 -5.56 7.18 -5.16
CA THR A 139 -6.54 6.43 -4.36
C THR A 139 -5.81 5.34 -3.56
N ALA A 140 -6.35 4.94 -2.40
CA ALA A 140 -5.78 3.89 -1.57
C ALA A 140 -6.31 2.50 -1.98
N PRO A 141 -5.48 1.65 -2.64
CA PRO A 141 -5.91 0.31 -3.03
C PRO A 141 -6.26 -0.58 -1.83
N ALA A 142 -5.46 -0.48 -0.76
CA ALA A 142 -5.55 -1.37 0.40
C ALA A 142 -6.90 -1.29 1.12
N SER A 143 -7.43 -0.08 1.34
CA SER A 143 -8.70 0.14 2.04
C SER A 143 -9.88 -0.40 1.23
N THR A 144 -9.90 -0.15 -0.07
CA THR A 144 -10.92 -0.65 -0.99
C THR A 144 -10.88 -2.17 -1.09
N MET A 145 -9.69 -2.76 -1.25
CA MET A 145 -9.49 -4.23 -1.26
C MET A 145 -9.94 -4.89 0.03
N MET A 146 -9.58 -4.30 1.18
CA MET A 146 -9.99 -4.84 2.48
C MET A 146 -11.52 -4.85 2.60
N THR A 147 -12.19 -3.78 2.15
CA THR A 147 -13.65 -3.69 2.16
C THR A 147 -14.29 -4.75 1.25
N ILE A 148 -13.76 -4.96 0.04
CA ILE A 148 -14.22 -6.00 -0.89
C ILE A 148 -14.06 -7.39 -0.25
N ARG A 149 -12.90 -7.70 0.35
CA ARG A 149 -12.66 -8.99 1.02
C ARG A 149 -13.59 -9.20 2.23
N GLN A 150 -13.84 -8.16 3.03
CA GLN A 150 -14.71 -8.23 4.20
C GLN A 150 -16.18 -8.43 3.83
N THR A 151 -16.62 -7.91 2.69
CA THR A 151 -18.01 -8.02 2.22
C THR A 151 -18.24 -9.23 1.34
N GLY A 152 -17.19 -9.87 0.82
CA GLY A 152 -17.29 -10.94 -0.16
C GLY A 152 -17.83 -10.47 -1.51
N ALA A 153 -17.83 -9.17 -1.78
CA ALA A 153 -18.37 -8.57 -3.00
C ALA A 153 -17.69 -9.11 -4.26
N LYS A 154 -18.47 -9.34 -5.32
CA LYS A 154 -18.03 -9.90 -6.61
C LYS A 154 -18.79 -9.25 -7.76
N GLY A 155 -18.32 -9.46 -8.99
CA GLY A 155 -19.00 -9.04 -10.23
C GLY A 155 -18.29 -7.89 -10.97
N ASP A 156 -18.87 -7.45 -12.10
CA ASP A 156 -18.27 -6.45 -13.01
C ASP A 156 -17.93 -5.12 -12.32
N PHE A 157 -18.74 -4.72 -11.34
CA PHE A 157 -18.46 -3.52 -10.54
C PHE A 157 -17.14 -3.65 -9.78
N VAL A 158 -16.94 -4.77 -9.07
CA VAL A 158 -15.73 -5.05 -8.28
C VAL A 158 -14.52 -5.20 -9.18
N ASP A 159 -14.65 -5.95 -10.28
CA ASP A 159 -13.55 -6.12 -11.23
C ASP A 159 -13.14 -4.80 -11.88
N THR A 160 -14.10 -3.94 -12.23
CA THR A 160 -13.84 -2.60 -12.75
C THR A 160 -13.16 -1.72 -11.69
N LEU A 161 -13.64 -1.77 -10.44
CA LEU A 161 -13.10 -0.99 -9.33
C LEU A 161 -11.63 -1.33 -9.03
N LEU A 162 -11.31 -2.62 -8.97
CA LEU A 162 -9.95 -3.07 -8.74
C LEU A 162 -8.99 -2.64 -9.86
N GLN A 163 -9.45 -2.68 -11.10
CA GLN A 163 -8.67 -2.22 -12.24
C GLN A 163 -8.48 -0.70 -12.22
N VAL A 164 -9.53 0.09 -11.97
CA VAL A 164 -9.44 1.55 -11.89
C VAL A 164 -8.47 1.96 -10.79
N VAL A 165 -8.60 1.41 -9.59
CA VAL A 165 -7.70 1.73 -8.47
C VAL A 165 -6.24 1.37 -8.78
N ALA A 166 -5.99 0.28 -9.50
CA ALA A 166 -4.64 -0.09 -9.90
C ALA A 166 -4.05 0.88 -10.95
N TYR A 167 -4.83 1.28 -11.96
CA TYR A 167 -4.39 2.29 -12.95
C TYR A 167 -4.25 3.69 -12.35
N ASP A 168 -5.01 4.00 -11.30
CA ASP A 168 -4.97 5.29 -10.62
C ASP A 168 -3.59 5.59 -10.02
N ASP A 169 -2.91 4.58 -9.48
CA ASP A 169 -1.53 4.71 -8.99
C ASP A 169 -0.55 5.14 -10.11
N ILE A 170 -0.74 4.65 -11.35
CA ILE A 170 0.09 5.06 -12.49
C ILE A 170 -0.19 6.52 -12.85
N VAL A 171 -1.47 6.88 -12.96
CA VAL A 171 -1.88 8.25 -13.31
C VAL A 171 -1.43 9.24 -12.25
N ALA A 172 -1.61 8.90 -10.97
CA ALA A 172 -1.19 9.73 -9.85
C ALA A 172 0.32 9.97 -9.84
N LEU A 173 1.12 8.94 -10.11
CA LEU A 173 2.57 9.08 -10.13
C LEU A 173 3.07 9.89 -11.32
N LEU A 174 2.46 9.71 -12.50
CA LEU A 174 2.79 10.52 -13.68
C LEU A 174 2.43 11.98 -13.43
N ALA A 175 1.22 12.25 -12.92
CA ALA A 175 0.78 13.60 -12.57
C ALA A 175 1.70 14.24 -11.52
N TYR A 176 2.05 13.50 -10.47
CA TYR A 176 2.96 13.95 -9.43
C TYR A 176 4.36 14.26 -9.97
N SER A 177 4.92 13.40 -10.81
CA SER A 177 6.27 13.59 -11.37
C SER A 177 6.35 14.83 -12.27
N ILE A 178 5.30 15.13 -13.01
CA ILE A 178 5.19 16.35 -13.80
C ILE A 178 5.04 17.55 -12.86
N ALA A 179 4.13 17.45 -11.89
CA ALA A 179 3.84 18.54 -10.96
C ALA A 179 5.06 18.94 -10.14
N ILE A 180 5.81 17.98 -9.59
CA ILE A 180 7.01 18.29 -8.79
C ILE A 180 8.11 18.92 -9.63
N SER A 181 8.27 18.52 -10.90
CA SER A 181 9.25 19.11 -11.81
C SER A 181 8.89 20.56 -12.16
N ILE A 182 7.60 20.85 -12.39
CA ILE A 182 7.12 22.21 -12.61
C ILE A 182 7.28 23.04 -11.33
N ALA A 183 6.99 22.48 -10.17
CA ALA A 183 7.14 23.13 -8.88
C ALA A 183 8.59 23.53 -8.61
N ILE A 184 9.54 22.63 -8.81
CA ILE A 184 10.98 22.92 -8.65
C ILE A 184 11.43 23.99 -9.65
N ALA A 185 11.04 23.89 -10.92
CA ALA A 185 11.37 24.89 -11.92
C ALA A 185 10.82 26.28 -11.55
N SER A 186 9.58 26.37 -11.04
CA SER A 186 8.96 27.63 -10.64
C SER A 186 9.61 28.25 -9.40
N THR A 187 10.15 27.44 -8.47
CA THR A 187 10.84 27.95 -7.27
C THR A 187 12.29 28.34 -7.53
N THR A 188 12.96 27.70 -8.47
CA THR A 188 14.36 28.01 -8.86
C THR A 188 14.48 29.10 -9.92
N GLY A 189 13.36 29.64 -10.42
CA GLY A 189 13.36 30.66 -11.49
C GLY A 189 13.74 30.08 -12.87
N ALA A 190 13.83 28.78 -13.02
CA ALA A 190 14.08 28.13 -14.30
C ALA A 190 12.85 28.25 -15.22
N VAL A 191 13.10 28.42 -16.52
CA VAL A 191 11.99 28.48 -17.48
C VAL A 191 11.30 27.11 -17.54
N VAL A 192 10.00 27.08 -17.30
CA VAL A 192 9.17 25.90 -17.50
C VAL A 192 9.08 25.62 -18.99
N GLY A 193 9.97 24.80 -19.51
CA GLY A 193 10.02 24.45 -20.92
C GLY A 193 9.46 23.04 -21.20
N PHE A 194 9.40 22.67 -22.45
CA PHE A 194 9.00 21.33 -22.89
C PHE A 194 9.78 20.21 -22.18
N GLY A 195 11.07 20.45 -21.89
CA GLY A 195 11.93 19.52 -21.14
C GLY A 195 11.43 19.25 -19.71
N SER A 196 10.86 20.23 -19.04
CA SER A 196 10.32 20.07 -17.67
C SER A 196 9.12 19.10 -17.58
N ILE A 197 8.45 18.85 -18.71
CA ILE A 197 7.34 17.92 -18.81
C ILE A 197 7.81 16.56 -19.35
N VAL A 198 8.60 16.59 -20.43
CA VAL A 198 8.99 15.37 -21.14
C VAL A 198 10.01 14.54 -20.37
N LEU A 199 11.00 15.17 -19.72
CA LEU A 199 12.05 14.47 -19.00
C LEU A 199 11.52 13.60 -17.83
N PRO A 200 10.59 14.07 -16.97
CA PRO A 200 9.97 13.22 -15.95
C PRO A 200 9.21 12.03 -16.53
N ILE A 201 8.50 12.22 -17.64
CA ILE A 201 7.79 11.14 -18.32
C ILE A 201 8.79 10.09 -18.82
N LEU A 202 9.87 10.51 -19.49
CA LEU A 202 10.91 9.61 -19.97
C LEU A 202 11.61 8.87 -18.81
N LYS A 203 11.91 9.56 -17.70
CA LYS A 203 12.46 8.94 -16.50
C LYS A 203 11.52 7.87 -15.94
N ASN A 204 10.23 8.17 -15.83
CA ASN A 204 9.22 7.21 -15.35
C ASN A 204 9.06 6.01 -16.28
N LEU A 205 9.09 6.21 -17.61
CA LEU A 205 9.10 5.12 -18.59
C LEU A 205 10.37 4.27 -18.48
N GLY A 206 11.52 4.90 -18.27
CA GLY A 206 12.79 4.21 -18.01
C GLY A 206 12.73 3.34 -16.75
N VAL A 207 12.21 3.88 -15.65
CA VAL A 207 12.03 3.15 -14.39
C VAL A 207 11.05 2.01 -14.55
N LEU A 208 9.95 2.21 -15.28
CA LEU A 208 8.97 1.18 -15.57
C LEU A 208 9.58 0.04 -16.40
N ALA A 209 10.35 0.38 -17.44
CA ALA A 209 11.06 -0.62 -18.26
C ALA A 209 12.10 -1.39 -17.43
N LEU A 210 12.89 -0.67 -16.61
CA LEU A 210 13.88 -1.28 -15.72
C LEU A 210 13.20 -2.21 -14.69
N GLY A 211 12.08 -1.79 -14.11
CA GLY A 211 11.28 -2.63 -13.22
C GLY A 211 10.76 -3.88 -13.89
N GLY A 212 10.33 -3.78 -15.18
CA GLY A 212 9.96 -4.93 -15.99
C GLY A 212 11.10 -5.93 -16.17
N VAL A 213 12.32 -5.44 -16.46
CA VAL A 213 13.54 -6.28 -16.55
C VAL A 213 13.83 -6.95 -15.20
N TRP A 214 13.73 -6.23 -14.09
CA TRP A 214 13.87 -6.80 -12.74
C TRP A 214 12.82 -7.87 -12.44
N GLY A 215 11.57 -7.70 -12.91
CA GLY A 215 10.51 -8.69 -12.79
C GLY A 215 10.82 -9.99 -13.55
N LEU A 216 11.40 -9.88 -14.76
CA LEU A 216 11.89 -11.04 -15.52
C LEU A 216 13.06 -11.72 -14.80
N PHE A 217 13.98 -10.93 -14.24
CA PHE A 217 15.11 -11.44 -13.48
C PHE A 217 14.64 -12.15 -12.21
N MET A 218 13.63 -11.60 -11.53
CA MET A 218 12.97 -12.24 -10.39
C MET A 218 12.40 -13.62 -10.76
N LYS A 219 11.71 -13.72 -11.92
CA LYS A 219 11.21 -14.99 -12.44
C LYS A 219 12.33 -16.02 -12.68
N LEU A 220 13.48 -15.60 -13.19
CA LEU A 220 14.61 -16.50 -13.44
C LEU A 220 15.22 -17.03 -12.13
N LEU A 221 15.29 -16.19 -11.09
CA LEU A 221 15.85 -16.57 -9.80
C LEU A 221 14.87 -17.37 -8.96
N ILE A 222 13.57 -17.05 -9.01
CA ILE A 222 12.53 -17.72 -8.23
C ILE A 222 11.93 -18.87 -9.02
N GLN A 223 12.52 -20.04 -8.88
CA GLN A 223 12.00 -21.28 -9.48
C GLN A 223 10.91 -21.88 -8.57
N LYS A 224 9.93 -22.61 -9.15
CA LYS A 224 8.83 -23.25 -8.42
C LYS A 224 9.29 -24.27 -7.38
N LYS A 225 10.52 -24.81 -7.51
CA LYS A 225 11.11 -25.81 -6.62
C LYS A 225 11.81 -25.23 -5.37
N ARG A 226 11.96 -23.88 -5.28
CA ARG A 226 12.64 -23.25 -4.14
C ARG A 226 11.74 -23.21 -2.92
N SER A 227 12.36 -23.30 -1.74
CA SER A 227 11.69 -23.16 -0.45
C SER A 227 11.04 -21.78 -0.30
N THR A 228 10.04 -21.72 0.55
CA THR A 228 9.28 -20.49 0.87
C THR A 228 10.23 -19.38 1.33
N ASP A 229 11.18 -19.70 2.21
CA ASP A 229 12.14 -18.74 2.77
C ASP A 229 13.10 -18.21 1.70
N ASN A 230 13.66 -19.07 0.86
CA ASN A 230 14.56 -18.66 -0.22
C ASN A 230 13.86 -17.74 -1.23
N ARG A 231 12.59 -18.02 -1.53
CA ARG A 231 11.78 -17.18 -2.42
C ARG A 231 11.54 -15.80 -1.82
N LEU A 232 11.23 -15.74 -0.53
CA LEU A 232 11.06 -14.49 0.19
C LEU A 232 12.36 -13.68 0.24
N ILE A 233 13.49 -14.33 0.59
CA ILE A 233 14.82 -13.68 0.64
C ILE A 233 15.18 -13.07 -0.72
N ILE A 234 15.03 -13.83 -1.81
CA ILE A 234 15.33 -13.34 -3.17
C ILE A 234 14.43 -12.14 -3.52
N SER A 235 13.14 -12.24 -3.21
CA SER A 235 12.20 -11.15 -3.50
C SER A 235 12.54 -9.89 -2.74
N LEU A 236 12.85 -10.01 -1.45
CA LEU A 236 13.28 -8.88 -0.62
C LEU A 236 14.56 -8.26 -1.17
N ALA A 237 15.57 -9.08 -1.50
CA ALA A 237 16.83 -8.61 -2.05
C ALA A 237 16.63 -7.83 -3.36
N LEU A 238 15.76 -8.31 -4.25
CA LEU A 238 15.49 -7.66 -5.52
C LEU A 238 14.67 -6.37 -5.37
N ILE A 239 13.65 -6.36 -4.51
CA ILE A 239 12.86 -5.15 -4.23
C ILE A 239 13.74 -4.08 -3.60
N LEU A 240 14.54 -4.43 -2.58
CA LEU A 240 15.41 -3.49 -1.89
C LEU A 240 16.55 -3.00 -2.79
N SER A 241 17.16 -3.87 -3.61
CA SER A 241 18.20 -3.45 -4.56
C SER A 241 17.66 -2.47 -5.60
N PHE A 242 16.47 -2.73 -6.13
CA PHE A 242 15.80 -1.82 -7.06
C PHE A 242 15.48 -0.47 -6.39
N CYS A 243 14.92 -0.51 -5.18
CA CYS A 243 14.64 0.67 -4.38
C CYS A 243 15.91 1.50 -4.14
N GLY A 244 17.02 0.84 -3.76
CA GLY A 244 18.31 1.49 -3.54
C GLY A 244 18.90 2.15 -4.81
N ILE A 245 18.79 1.48 -5.96
CA ILE A 245 19.21 2.06 -7.26
C ILE A 245 18.38 3.28 -7.59
N CYS A 246 17.05 3.21 -7.46
CA CYS A 246 16.17 4.35 -7.70
C CYS A 246 16.47 5.52 -6.76
N SER A 247 16.69 5.24 -5.47
CA SER A 247 17.05 6.24 -4.47
C SER A 247 18.39 6.92 -4.79
N ALA A 248 19.40 6.17 -5.25
CA ALA A 248 20.67 6.70 -5.68
C ALA A 248 20.58 7.62 -6.92
N MET A 249 19.53 7.47 -7.70
CA MET A 249 19.25 8.28 -8.90
C MET A 249 18.24 9.40 -8.65
N ASP A 250 17.81 9.62 -7.40
CA ASP A 250 16.73 10.54 -7.02
C ASP A 250 15.43 10.33 -7.81
N ILE A 251 15.07 9.04 -8.04
CA ILE A 251 13.87 8.64 -8.78
C ILE A 251 13.00 7.78 -7.87
N SER A 252 11.68 7.99 -7.92
CA SER A 252 10.75 7.16 -7.14
C SER A 252 10.77 5.69 -7.61
N PRO A 253 10.92 4.71 -6.71
CA PRO A 253 10.92 3.28 -7.05
C PRO A 253 9.52 2.75 -7.40
N LEU A 254 8.47 3.53 -7.18
CA LEU A 254 7.08 3.09 -7.15
C LEU A 254 6.65 2.44 -8.48
N LEU A 255 6.78 3.14 -9.62
CA LEU A 255 6.41 2.59 -10.93
C LEU A 255 7.22 1.34 -11.30
N GLY A 256 8.50 1.34 -10.98
CA GLY A 256 9.37 0.20 -11.29
C GLY A 256 9.03 -1.03 -10.47
N CYS A 257 8.80 -0.87 -9.16
CA CYS A 257 8.36 -1.99 -8.31
C CYS A 257 6.99 -2.52 -8.73
N MET A 258 6.07 -1.64 -9.15
CA MET A 258 4.77 -2.05 -9.69
C MET A 258 4.91 -2.81 -11.01
N ALA A 259 5.76 -2.34 -11.93
CA ALA A 259 6.09 -3.05 -13.17
C ALA A 259 6.76 -4.40 -12.90
N MET A 260 7.68 -4.46 -11.92
CA MET A 260 8.32 -5.69 -11.46
C MET A 260 7.28 -6.72 -11.01
N GLY A 261 6.34 -6.32 -10.15
CA GLY A 261 5.24 -7.18 -9.70
C GLY A 261 4.33 -7.61 -10.84
N ALA A 262 3.94 -6.66 -11.73
CA ALA A 262 3.10 -6.94 -12.88
C ALA A 262 3.74 -7.93 -13.86
N VAL A 263 5.01 -7.75 -14.19
CA VAL A 263 5.75 -8.66 -15.10
C VAL A 263 5.93 -10.02 -14.42
N TYR A 264 6.26 -10.06 -13.15
CA TYR A 264 6.42 -11.31 -12.40
C TYR A 264 5.13 -12.13 -12.39
N ILE A 265 3.99 -11.55 -12.03
CA ILE A 265 2.71 -12.28 -11.96
C ILE A 265 2.27 -12.79 -13.34
N ASN A 266 2.43 -12.00 -14.40
CA ASN A 266 2.04 -12.40 -15.75
C ASN A 266 2.96 -13.46 -16.37
N THR A 267 4.21 -13.53 -15.93
CA THR A 267 5.19 -14.47 -16.49
C THR A 267 5.35 -15.75 -15.66
N SER A 268 5.09 -15.70 -14.35
CA SER A 268 5.22 -16.86 -13.44
C SER A 268 3.88 -17.47 -13.04
N GLY A 269 2.80 -16.67 -13.02
CA GLY A 269 1.49 -17.06 -12.46
C GLY A 269 1.50 -17.31 -10.97
N ASP A 270 2.53 -16.85 -10.26
CA ASP A 270 2.81 -17.21 -8.88
C ASP A 270 2.18 -16.24 -7.87
N GLU A 271 0.94 -16.48 -7.49
CA GLU A 271 0.23 -15.72 -6.47
C GLU A 271 0.76 -15.98 -5.04
N LYS A 272 1.42 -17.14 -4.82
CA LYS A 272 1.93 -17.51 -3.50
C LYS A 272 2.99 -16.53 -3.00
N LEU A 273 3.84 -15.99 -3.90
CA LEU A 273 4.84 -14.99 -3.54
C LEU A 273 4.21 -13.69 -3.03
N PHE A 274 3.15 -13.21 -3.68
CA PHE A 274 2.44 -12.02 -3.23
C PHE A 274 1.78 -12.22 -1.86
N MET A 275 1.21 -13.41 -1.60
CA MET A 275 0.72 -13.75 -0.26
C MET A 275 1.83 -13.72 0.78
N GLN A 276 3.00 -14.30 0.50
CA GLN A 276 4.16 -14.28 1.41
C GLN A 276 4.62 -12.86 1.73
N LEU A 277 4.74 -12.01 0.71
CA LEU A 277 5.10 -10.61 0.89
C LEU A 277 4.03 -9.83 1.67
N ASN A 278 2.75 -10.12 1.45
CA ASN A 278 1.65 -9.54 2.21
C ASN A 278 1.64 -9.97 3.69
N TYR A 279 2.18 -11.15 4.02
CA TYR A 279 2.41 -11.57 5.42
C TYR A 279 3.65 -10.93 6.04
N PHE A 280 4.68 -10.68 5.25
CA PHE A 280 5.94 -10.09 5.70
C PHE A 280 5.89 -8.56 5.85
N SER A 281 5.22 -7.87 4.94
CA SER A 281 5.22 -6.40 4.84
C SER A 281 4.54 -5.63 6.01
N PRO A 282 3.58 -6.16 6.79
CA PRO A 282 2.88 -5.39 7.81
C PRO A 282 3.77 -4.65 8.81
N PRO A 283 4.89 -5.21 9.34
CA PRO A 283 5.78 -4.46 10.22
C PRO A 283 6.44 -3.26 9.53
N ILE A 284 6.82 -3.39 8.26
CA ILE A 284 7.43 -2.31 7.47
C ILE A 284 6.41 -1.18 7.26
N LEU A 285 5.19 -1.53 6.88
CA LEU A 285 4.09 -0.58 6.69
C LEU A 285 3.72 0.11 8.00
N LEU A 286 3.70 -0.63 9.12
CA LEU A 286 3.47 -0.06 10.44
C LEU A 286 4.53 1.01 10.76
N LEU A 287 5.82 0.68 10.62
CA LEU A 287 6.92 1.61 10.87
C LEU A 287 6.81 2.87 9.99
N PHE A 288 6.48 2.70 8.72
CA PHE A 288 6.27 3.82 7.80
C PHE A 288 5.12 4.73 8.25
N PHE A 289 3.95 4.19 8.54
CA PHE A 289 2.80 5.01 8.93
C PHE A 289 2.95 5.64 10.31
N VAL A 290 3.57 4.94 11.27
CA VAL A 290 3.87 5.52 12.60
C VAL A 290 4.89 6.65 12.46
N ARG A 291 5.95 6.46 11.66
CA ARG A 291 6.91 7.54 11.39
C ARG A 291 6.22 8.73 10.72
N SER A 292 5.37 8.49 9.72
CA SER A 292 4.63 9.56 9.04
C SER A 292 3.73 10.32 10.02
N GLY A 293 3.05 9.61 10.94
CA GLY A 293 2.29 10.23 12.01
C GLY A 293 3.17 11.03 13.00
N ALA A 294 4.38 10.54 13.31
CA ALA A 294 5.32 11.25 14.18
C ALA A 294 5.92 12.52 13.54
N SER A 295 5.96 12.57 12.20
CA SER A 295 6.35 13.77 11.45
C SER A 295 5.22 14.82 11.38
N PHE A 296 4.01 14.48 11.82
CA PHE A 296 2.85 15.34 11.73
C PHE A 296 2.95 16.52 12.70
N ASP A 297 3.03 17.74 12.18
CA ASP A 297 3.13 18.95 12.98
C ASP A 297 1.74 19.48 13.38
N LEU A 298 1.29 19.07 14.58
CA LEU A 298 0.04 19.55 15.18
C LEU A 298 0.05 21.05 15.42
N ASN A 299 1.22 21.64 15.72
CA ASN A 299 1.33 23.07 15.96
C ASN A 299 1.16 23.87 14.66
N ALA A 300 1.73 23.38 13.55
CA ALA A 300 1.54 23.98 12.23
C ALA A 300 0.07 23.94 11.78
N LEU A 301 -0.68 22.89 12.17
CA LEU A 301 -2.09 22.77 11.83
C LEU A 301 -2.99 23.77 12.57
N ILE A 302 -2.67 24.05 13.85
CA ILE A 302 -3.56 24.81 14.76
C ILE A 302 -3.14 26.29 14.87
N LYS A 303 -1.82 26.58 14.82
CA LYS A 303 -1.34 27.94 15.03
C LYS A 303 -1.46 28.78 13.75
N PRO A 304 -1.79 30.09 13.87
CA PRO A 304 -1.82 31.01 12.73
C PRO A 304 -0.47 31.16 12.01
N SER A 305 0.66 30.87 12.70
CA SER A 305 2.01 30.87 12.11
C SER A 305 2.25 29.74 11.10
N GLY A 306 1.40 28.73 11.04
CA GLY A 306 1.41 27.67 10.04
C GLY A 306 0.59 28.01 8.78
N ALA A 307 0.38 29.29 8.49
CA ALA A 307 -0.40 29.68 7.31
C ALA A 307 0.49 29.74 6.06
N ILE A 308 0.04 29.13 4.96
CA ILE A 308 0.62 29.34 3.62
C ILE A 308 -0.23 30.36 2.88
N GLY A 309 0.40 31.43 2.36
CA GLY A 309 -0.34 32.48 1.68
C GLY A 309 -1.39 33.19 2.57
N GLY A 310 -1.21 33.16 3.90
CA GLY A 310 -2.16 33.72 4.86
C GLY A 310 -3.35 32.81 5.19
N VAL A 311 -3.42 31.60 4.62
CA VAL A 311 -4.52 30.64 4.86
C VAL A 311 -4.08 29.57 5.87
N PRO A 312 -4.83 29.33 6.96
CA PRO A 312 -4.52 28.29 7.94
C PRO A 312 -4.49 26.90 7.30
N LEU A 313 -3.51 26.05 7.66
CA LEU A 313 -3.36 24.70 7.11
C LEU A 313 -4.57 23.81 7.39
N LEU A 314 -5.21 23.97 8.55
CA LEU A 314 -6.45 23.26 8.87
C LEU A 314 -7.54 23.53 7.84
N LEU A 315 -7.73 24.80 7.46
CA LEU A 315 -8.74 25.18 6.47
C LEU A 315 -8.40 24.58 5.09
N ILE A 316 -7.13 24.64 4.69
CA ILE A 316 -6.68 24.03 3.42
C ILE A 316 -6.95 22.53 3.46
N GLY A 317 -6.62 21.83 4.55
CA GLY A 317 -6.82 20.38 4.70
C GLY A 317 -8.29 19.97 4.65
N VAL A 318 -9.16 20.72 5.33
CA VAL A 318 -10.62 20.45 5.33
C VAL A 318 -11.21 20.71 3.94
N LEU A 319 -10.86 21.82 3.29
CA LEU A 319 -11.31 22.12 1.93
C LEU A 319 -10.79 21.09 0.92
N TYR A 320 -9.51 20.72 1.02
CA TYR A 320 -8.92 19.66 0.22
C TYR A 320 -9.69 18.36 0.37
N PHE A 321 -10.04 17.96 1.60
CA PHE A 321 -10.81 16.75 1.86
C PHE A 321 -12.13 16.73 1.09
N PHE A 322 -12.96 17.77 1.22
CA PHE A 322 -14.27 17.80 0.56
C PHE A 322 -14.18 17.98 -0.94
N VAL A 323 -13.32 18.89 -1.40
CA VAL A 323 -13.19 19.21 -2.84
C VAL A 323 -12.65 18.04 -3.63
N ARG A 324 -11.69 17.28 -3.06
CA ARG A 324 -11.21 16.05 -3.67
C ARG A 324 -12.32 15.00 -3.78
N ILE A 325 -13.14 14.82 -2.75
CA ILE A 325 -14.28 13.88 -2.81
C ILE A 325 -15.23 14.27 -3.97
N ILE A 326 -15.56 15.55 -4.11
CA ILE A 326 -16.40 16.04 -5.19
C ILE A 326 -15.75 15.77 -6.55
N GLY A 327 -14.46 16.04 -6.69
CA GLY A 327 -13.69 15.80 -7.91
C GLY A 327 -13.64 14.32 -8.29
N LYS A 328 -13.29 13.45 -7.34
CA LYS A 328 -13.23 11.98 -7.53
C LYS A 328 -14.62 11.42 -7.92
N TYR A 329 -15.65 11.79 -7.16
CA TYR A 329 -17.01 11.33 -7.43
C TYR A 329 -17.51 11.81 -8.79
N GLY A 330 -17.37 13.11 -9.09
CA GLY A 330 -17.78 13.71 -10.35
C GLY A 330 -17.05 13.12 -11.55
N GLY A 331 -15.72 12.94 -11.44
CA GLY A 331 -14.89 12.35 -12.49
C GLY A 331 -15.23 10.88 -12.75
N ALA A 332 -15.42 10.10 -11.70
CA ALA A 332 -15.87 8.72 -11.81
C ALA A 332 -17.26 8.60 -12.47
N PHE A 333 -18.19 9.47 -12.07
CA PHE A 333 -19.51 9.54 -12.68
C PHE A 333 -19.45 9.87 -14.18
N LEU A 334 -18.67 10.87 -14.57
CA LEU A 334 -18.48 11.26 -15.97
C LEU A 334 -17.78 10.16 -16.77
N GLY A 335 -16.72 9.55 -16.23
CA GLY A 335 -16.02 8.42 -16.85
C GLY A 335 -16.93 7.22 -17.09
N CYS A 336 -17.75 6.86 -16.10
CA CYS A 336 -18.75 5.80 -16.23
C CYS A 336 -19.86 6.16 -17.23
N LEU A 337 -20.24 7.44 -17.32
CA LEU A 337 -21.24 7.93 -18.30
C LEU A 337 -20.71 7.78 -19.73
N VAL A 338 -19.48 8.24 -20.00
CA VAL A 338 -18.81 8.16 -21.31
C VAL A 338 -18.63 6.70 -21.74
N THR A 339 -18.25 5.83 -20.81
CA THR A 339 -18.04 4.40 -21.08
C THR A 339 -19.31 3.55 -21.08
N LYS A 340 -20.48 4.20 -20.92
CA LYS A 340 -21.79 3.56 -20.92
C LYS A 340 -21.93 2.43 -19.89
N LYS A 341 -21.36 2.61 -18.70
CA LYS A 341 -21.54 1.66 -17.59
C LYS A 341 -22.99 1.72 -17.06
N PRO A 342 -23.53 0.63 -16.45
CA PRO A 342 -24.86 0.59 -15.84
C PRO A 342 -25.10 1.73 -14.84
N LYS A 343 -26.37 2.12 -14.63
CA LYS A 343 -26.74 3.21 -13.71
C LYS A 343 -26.23 2.98 -12.30
N GLU A 344 -26.28 1.76 -11.82
CA GLU A 344 -25.80 1.34 -10.50
C GLU A 344 -24.29 1.59 -10.37
N THR A 345 -23.50 1.18 -11.36
CA THR A 345 -22.07 1.45 -11.39
C THR A 345 -21.82 2.96 -11.48
N ARG A 346 -22.42 3.64 -12.42
CA ARG A 346 -22.21 5.07 -12.65
C ARG A 346 -22.48 5.94 -11.42
N ASN A 347 -23.56 5.67 -10.70
CA ASN A 347 -24.00 6.51 -9.59
C ASN A 347 -23.20 6.25 -8.31
N TYR A 348 -22.66 5.06 -8.11
CA TYR A 348 -22.05 4.69 -6.82
C TYR A 348 -20.54 4.46 -6.90
N PHE A 349 -19.96 4.38 -8.10
CA PHE A 349 -18.55 4.05 -8.29
C PHE A 349 -17.60 5.03 -7.58
N GLY A 350 -17.87 6.32 -7.68
CA GLY A 350 -17.04 7.35 -7.07
C GLY A 350 -16.96 7.28 -5.55
N LEU A 351 -17.97 6.72 -4.87
CA LEU A 351 -17.92 6.52 -3.42
C LEU A 351 -16.84 5.51 -2.99
N ALA A 352 -16.54 4.53 -3.84
CA ALA A 352 -15.51 3.54 -3.57
C ALA A 352 -14.08 4.06 -3.80
N LEU A 353 -13.93 5.22 -4.46
CA LEU A 353 -12.63 5.86 -4.76
C LEU A 353 -12.24 6.96 -3.76
N ILE A 354 -13.04 7.16 -2.70
CA ILE A 354 -12.77 8.18 -1.67
C ILE A 354 -11.50 7.88 -0.87
N PRO A 355 -11.19 6.61 -0.46
CA PRO A 355 -10.01 6.34 0.36
C PRO A 355 -8.73 6.89 -0.26
N GLN A 356 -7.90 7.54 0.57
CA GLN A 356 -6.57 8.02 0.19
C GLN A 356 -5.60 7.77 1.35
N ALA A 357 -4.52 7.05 1.10
CA ALA A 357 -3.49 6.76 2.10
C ALA A 357 -2.13 6.48 1.45
N GLY A 358 -1.52 5.37 1.73
CA GLY A 358 -0.20 4.87 1.38
C GLY A 358 0.58 5.64 0.31
N VAL A 359 0.14 5.56 -0.94
CA VAL A 359 0.82 6.21 -2.08
C VAL A 359 0.82 7.73 -1.94
N ALA A 360 -0.32 8.34 -1.59
CA ALA A 360 -0.38 9.79 -1.42
C ALA A 360 0.51 10.29 -0.28
N ILE A 361 0.53 9.59 0.86
CA ILE A 361 1.38 9.92 2.01
C ILE A 361 2.86 9.79 1.62
N GLY A 362 3.23 8.72 0.92
CA GLY A 362 4.59 8.51 0.49
C GLY A 362 5.05 9.55 -0.53
N LEU A 363 4.23 9.88 -1.52
CA LEU A 363 4.53 10.94 -2.49
C LEU A 363 4.57 12.32 -1.82
N ALA A 364 3.72 12.57 -0.81
CA ALA A 364 3.77 13.80 -0.02
C ALA A 364 5.09 13.92 0.76
N ALA A 365 5.57 12.83 1.36
CA ALA A 365 6.87 12.82 2.04
C ALA A 365 8.06 13.07 1.08
N ILE A 366 8.00 12.52 -0.16
CA ILE A 366 8.99 12.83 -1.21
C ILE A 366 8.86 14.28 -1.64
N GLY A 367 7.65 14.78 -1.85
CA GLY A 367 7.37 16.17 -2.22
C GLY A 367 7.81 17.18 -1.15
N ALA A 368 7.62 16.83 0.11
CA ALA A 368 8.08 17.63 1.24
C ALA A 368 9.60 17.79 1.24
N ARG A 369 10.34 16.74 0.95
CA ARG A 369 11.81 16.78 0.79
C ARG A 369 12.23 17.65 -0.39
N ALA A 370 11.51 17.56 -1.51
CA ALA A 370 11.83 18.27 -2.74
C ALA A 370 11.48 19.77 -2.69
N LEU A 371 10.34 20.14 -2.09
CA LEU A 371 9.93 21.53 -1.91
C LEU A 371 10.70 22.22 -0.77
N GLY A 372 11.02 21.47 0.28
CA GLY A 372 11.73 21.97 1.46
C GLY A 372 10.95 23.03 2.26
N GLY A 373 11.56 23.50 3.36
CA GLY A 373 11.04 24.59 4.16
C GLY A 373 9.58 24.44 4.60
N GLU A 374 8.89 25.58 4.73
CA GLU A 374 7.50 25.61 5.21
C GLU A 374 6.51 24.93 4.24
N MET A 375 6.76 25.03 2.93
CA MET A 375 5.89 24.40 1.92
C MET A 375 5.92 22.87 2.01
N GLY A 376 7.11 22.30 2.26
CA GLY A 376 7.25 20.85 2.41
C GLY A 376 6.51 20.33 3.65
N VAL A 377 6.73 20.98 4.80
CA VAL A 377 6.05 20.63 6.07
C VAL A 377 4.53 20.73 5.92
N ALA A 378 4.06 21.79 5.30
CA ALA A 378 2.62 21.98 5.10
C ALA A 378 2.01 20.96 4.16
N LEU A 379 2.69 20.59 3.06
CA LEU A 379 2.24 19.55 2.14
C LEU A 379 2.07 18.22 2.87
N GLU A 380 3.09 17.79 3.61
CA GLU A 380 3.05 16.55 4.38
C GLU A 380 1.95 16.59 5.44
N THR A 381 1.84 17.70 6.17
CA THR A 381 0.82 17.90 7.22
C THR A 381 -0.62 17.82 6.66
N ILE A 382 -0.91 18.50 5.55
CA ILE A 382 -2.24 18.50 4.93
C ILE A 382 -2.60 17.10 4.42
N ILE A 383 -1.68 16.43 3.74
CA ILE A 383 -1.94 15.09 3.19
C ILE A 383 -2.09 14.06 4.31
N LEU A 384 -1.29 14.12 5.36
CA LEU A 384 -1.43 13.22 6.51
C LEU A 384 -2.77 13.44 7.24
N ALA A 385 -3.14 14.70 7.53
CA ALA A 385 -4.41 15.03 8.16
C ALA A 385 -5.60 14.54 7.33
N SER A 386 -5.57 14.81 6.03
CA SER A 386 -6.62 14.38 5.11
C SER A 386 -6.69 12.87 4.99
N SER A 387 -5.54 12.18 4.97
CA SER A 387 -5.48 10.71 4.87
C SER A 387 -6.11 10.05 6.08
N VAL A 388 -5.93 10.59 7.29
CA VAL A 388 -6.63 10.09 8.48
C VAL A 388 -8.14 10.20 8.30
N LEU A 389 -8.64 11.33 7.80
CA LEU A 389 -10.08 11.52 7.55
C LEU A 389 -10.58 10.57 6.45
N TYR A 390 -9.82 10.39 5.36
CA TYR A 390 -10.18 9.46 4.29
C TYR A 390 -10.20 8.01 4.74
N GLU A 391 -9.26 7.60 5.58
CA GLU A 391 -9.23 6.25 6.15
C GLU A 391 -10.35 6.01 7.16
N LEU A 392 -10.85 7.07 7.81
CA LEU A 392 -11.99 6.99 8.71
C LEU A 392 -13.32 6.82 7.96
N VAL A 393 -13.52 7.62 6.91
CA VAL A 393 -14.78 7.72 6.17
C VAL A 393 -14.82 6.77 4.96
N GLY A 394 -13.68 6.60 4.30
CA GLY A 394 -13.53 5.89 3.03
C GLY A 394 -14.03 4.45 3.03
N PRO A 395 -13.64 3.59 3.98
CA PRO A 395 -14.14 2.20 4.03
C PRO A 395 -15.65 2.12 4.19
N GLY A 396 -16.25 3.04 4.95
CA GLY A 396 -17.71 3.17 5.07
C GLY A 396 -18.36 3.52 3.74
N CYS A 397 -17.82 4.50 3.03
CA CYS A 397 -18.29 4.90 1.70
C CYS A 397 -18.09 3.77 0.66
N ALA A 398 -16.96 3.08 0.69
CA ALA A 398 -16.70 1.94 -0.19
C ALA A 398 -17.70 0.79 0.07
N LYS A 399 -17.96 0.47 1.34
CA LYS A 399 -18.97 -0.54 1.71
C LYS A 399 -20.36 -0.13 1.25
N LEU A 400 -20.75 1.13 1.45
CA LEU A 400 -22.02 1.67 0.97
C LEU A 400 -22.12 1.58 -0.55
N SER A 401 -21.07 1.93 -1.27
CA SER A 401 -20.98 1.82 -2.73
C SER A 401 -21.23 0.38 -3.21
N LEU A 402 -20.53 -0.59 -2.60
CA LEU A 402 -20.70 -2.00 -2.93
C LEU A 402 -22.11 -2.52 -2.63
N TYR A 403 -22.74 -2.05 -1.57
CA TYR A 403 -24.12 -2.40 -1.23
C TYR A 403 -25.13 -1.81 -2.23
N LEU A 404 -25.03 -0.51 -2.51
CA LEU A 404 -25.93 0.17 -3.44
C LEU A 404 -25.76 -0.29 -4.89
N SER A 405 -24.56 -0.74 -5.28
CA SER A 405 -24.31 -1.36 -6.59
C SER A 405 -24.76 -2.81 -6.68
N LYS A 406 -25.33 -3.35 -5.61
CA LYS A 406 -25.76 -4.77 -5.52
C LYS A 406 -24.62 -5.78 -5.74
N SER A 407 -23.39 -5.38 -5.44
CA SER A 407 -22.22 -6.26 -5.59
C SER A 407 -22.11 -7.29 -4.47
N TYR A 408 -22.84 -7.13 -3.37
CA TYR A 408 -23.04 -8.11 -2.31
C TYR A 408 -24.39 -7.91 -1.63
N SER A 409 -24.90 -8.98 -0.99
CA SER A 409 -26.13 -8.94 -0.20
C SER A 409 -25.82 -9.16 1.29
N THR A 410 -26.61 -8.52 2.15
CA THR A 410 -26.61 -8.77 3.60
C THR A 410 -27.58 -9.89 4.01
N LYS A 411 -28.36 -10.41 3.07
CA LYS A 411 -29.31 -11.52 3.33
C LYS A 411 -28.57 -12.85 3.30
N LEU A 412 -28.68 -13.63 4.35
CA LEU A 412 -28.02 -14.94 4.49
C LEU A 412 -28.41 -15.91 3.36
N GLU A 413 -29.65 -15.82 2.88
CA GLU A 413 -30.22 -16.68 1.81
C GLU A 413 -29.58 -16.43 0.43
N GLU A 414 -29.04 -15.22 0.17
CA GLU A 414 -28.35 -14.90 -1.08
C GLU A 414 -26.85 -15.21 -1.02
N ILE A 415 -26.30 -15.44 0.18
CA ILE A 415 -24.87 -15.72 0.40
C ILE A 415 -24.58 -17.23 0.25
N VAL A 416 -25.56 -18.06 0.53
CA VAL A 416 -25.47 -19.51 0.35
C VAL A 416 -26.46 -19.90 -0.76
N PRO A 417 -26.02 -20.25 -1.97
CA PRO A 417 -26.90 -20.88 -2.95
C PRO A 417 -27.36 -22.21 -2.33
N LEU A 418 -28.62 -22.32 -2.03
CA LEU A 418 -29.24 -23.60 -1.76
C LEU A 418 -29.17 -24.37 -3.09
N GLU A 419 -28.18 -25.23 -3.26
CA GLU A 419 -28.30 -26.33 -4.22
C GLU A 419 -29.53 -27.13 -3.79
N GLU A 420 -30.56 -27.09 -4.62
CA GLU A 420 -31.70 -28.02 -4.54
C GLU A 420 -31.15 -29.45 -4.72
N THR A 421 -30.74 -30.06 -3.62
CA THR A 421 -30.47 -31.48 -3.60
C THR A 421 -31.79 -32.20 -3.32
N THR A 422 -32.30 -32.88 -4.37
CA THR A 422 -33.26 -33.95 -4.27
C THR A 422 -32.96 -34.87 -3.08
N GLU A 423 -33.98 -35.06 -2.25
CA GLU A 423 -33.97 -36.02 -1.14
C GLU A 423 -33.61 -37.40 -1.68
N ASP A 424 -32.49 -37.97 -1.31
CA ASP A 424 -32.35 -39.30 -0.74
C ASP A 424 -30.87 -39.60 -0.43
N THR A 425 -30.67 -40.22 0.74
CA THR A 425 -29.42 -40.80 1.27
C THR A 425 -28.35 -39.79 1.76
N ARG A 426 -28.49 -39.30 2.99
CA ARG A 426 -27.43 -38.51 3.66
C ARG A 426 -26.61 -39.43 4.59
N PRO A 427 -25.30 -39.58 4.37
CA PRO A 427 -24.38 -39.80 5.46
C PRO A 427 -24.20 -38.47 6.25
N ASN A 428 -23.97 -38.58 7.54
CA ASN A 428 -23.91 -37.51 8.53
C ASN A 428 -23.07 -36.29 8.05
N THR A 429 -23.66 -35.11 7.99
CA THR A 429 -23.06 -33.86 7.49
C THR A 429 -21.76 -33.49 8.20
N VAL A 430 -21.56 -33.96 9.42
CA VAL A 430 -20.35 -33.72 10.24
C VAL A 430 -19.21 -34.64 9.77
N GLU A 431 -19.45 -35.89 9.40
CA GLU A 431 -18.44 -36.81 8.88
C GLU A 431 -17.93 -36.38 7.50
N GLN A 432 -18.81 -35.91 6.62
CA GLN A 432 -18.40 -35.35 5.32
C GLN A 432 -17.56 -34.06 5.49
N LEU A 433 -17.86 -33.21 6.48
CA LEU A 433 -17.08 -32.04 6.80
C LEU A 433 -15.69 -32.41 7.34
N ILE A 434 -15.62 -33.43 8.18
CA ILE A 434 -14.35 -33.95 8.73
C ILE A 434 -13.50 -34.57 7.60
N GLU A 435 -14.09 -35.35 6.72
CA GLU A 435 -13.41 -35.94 5.58
C GLU A 435 -12.90 -34.88 4.60
N ARG A 436 -13.70 -33.86 4.31
CA ARG A 436 -13.33 -32.74 3.46
C ARG A 436 -12.22 -31.87 4.10
N ILE A 437 -12.25 -31.66 5.41
CA ILE A 437 -11.19 -30.98 6.16
C ILE A 437 -9.90 -31.81 6.12
N GLN A 438 -9.97 -33.13 6.25
CA GLN A 438 -8.81 -34.02 6.15
C GLN A 438 -8.21 -34.03 4.74
N ILE A 439 -9.02 -34.04 3.70
CA ILE A 439 -8.59 -33.95 2.30
C ILE A 439 -7.92 -32.61 2.04
N ILE A 440 -8.54 -31.49 2.46
CA ILE A 440 -7.96 -30.14 2.34
C ILE A 440 -6.68 -30.02 3.13
N GLN A 441 -6.58 -30.62 4.32
CA GLN A 441 -5.33 -30.62 5.10
C GLN A 441 -4.24 -31.46 4.45
N GLN A 442 -4.56 -32.58 3.81
CA GLN A 442 -3.62 -33.37 3.04
C GLN A 442 -3.16 -32.67 1.76
N GLU A 443 -4.09 -32.03 1.02
CA GLU A 443 -3.77 -31.24 -0.16
C GLU A 443 -2.91 -30.01 0.20
N LEU A 444 -3.24 -29.28 1.28
CA LEU A 444 -2.44 -28.19 1.80
C LEU A 444 -1.05 -28.64 2.25
N LYS A 445 -0.92 -29.83 2.86
CA LYS A 445 0.35 -30.38 3.28
C LYS A 445 1.20 -30.82 2.08
N ALA A 446 0.57 -31.42 1.06
CA ALA A 446 1.25 -31.79 -0.19
C ALA A 446 1.67 -30.58 -1.04
N GLU A 447 0.89 -29.48 -1.00
CA GLU A 447 1.21 -28.25 -1.73
C GLU A 447 2.21 -27.33 -1.01
N THR A 448 2.36 -27.44 0.32
CA THR A 448 3.24 -26.55 1.11
C THR A 448 4.68 -27.04 1.19
N GLU A 449 4.98 -28.31 1.02
CA GLU A 449 6.36 -28.81 1.03
C GLU A 449 7.02 -28.64 -0.34
N SER A 450 7.99 -27.73 -0.43
CA SER A 450 8.85 -27.61 -1.61
C SER A 450 9.77 -28.84 -1.76
N ALA A 451 10.27 -29.09 -2.98
CA ALA A 451 11.22 -30.19 -3.21
C ALA A 451 12.51 -30.03 -2.38
N GLU A 452 12.90 -28.78 -2.07
CA GLU A 452 14.05 -28.46 -1.19
C GLU A 452 13.75 -28.80 0.27
N GLU A 453 12.53 -28.52 0.76
CA GLU A 453 12.10 -28.85 2.12
C GLU A 453 12.01 -30.36 2.34
N ARG A 454 11.53 -31.12 1.35
CA ARG A 454 11.52 -32.59 1.39
C ARG A 454 12.95 -33.14 1.42
N ALA A 455 13.82 -32.64 0.53
CA ALA A 455 15.21 -33.08 0.51
C ALA A 455 15.94 -32.74 1.81
N PHE A 456 15.66 -31.60 2.43
CA PHE A 456 16.23 -31.22 3.72
C PHE A 456 15.70 -32.12 4.85
N THR A 457 14.41 -32.42 4.87
CA THR A 457 13.77 -33.30 5.86
C THR A 457 14.30 -34.72 5.73
N GLU A 458 14.45 -35.27 4.51
CA GLU A 458 15.01 -36.57 4.25
C GLU A 458 16.48 -36.63 4.66
N ALA A 459 17.27 -35.60 4.36
CA ALA A 459 18.67 -35.53 4.77
C ALA A 459 18.81 -35.45 6.30
N ALA A 460 17.96 -34.69 6.98
CA ALA A 460 17.93 -34.58 8.44
C ALA A 460 17.55 -35.93 9.10
N GLN A 461 16.54 -36.62 8.57
CA GLN A 461 16.13 -37.93 9.05
C GLN A 461 17.25 -38.97 8.87
N THR A 462 17.86 -39.01 7.69
CA THR A 462 19.00 -39.92 7.42
C THR A 462 20.18 -39.66 8.37
N HIS A 463 20.43 -38.38 8.70
CA HIS A 463 21.50 -38.01 9.64
C HIS A 463 21.16 -38.43 11.07
N ILE A 464 19.92 -38.30 11.51
CA ILE A 464 19.42 -38.72 12.83
C ILE A 464 19.52 -40.25 12.95
N GLU A 465 19.10 -40.99 11.91
CA GLU A 465 19.21 -42.46 11.87
C GLU A 465 20.65 -42.90 11.92
N ALA A 466 21.56 -42.26 11.17
CA ALA A 466 22.98 -42.58 11.20
C ALA A 466 23.59 -42.34 12.59
N MET A 467 23.22 -41.24 13.26
CA MET A 467 23.66 -40.95 14.63
C MET A 467 23.10 -41.94 15.65
N SER A 468 21.84 -42.35 15.51
CA SER A 468 21.20 -43.36 16.39
C SER A 468 21.88 -44.73 16.25
N LEU A 469 22.23 -45.15 15.03
CA LEU A 469 22.98 -46.36 14.75
C LEU A 469 24.42 -46.33 15.29
N GLN A 470 25.08 -45.17 15.21
CA GLN A 470 26.41 -45.00 15.85
C GLN A 470 26.32 -45.08 17.38
N HIS A 471 25.30 -44.48 17.97
CA HIS A 471 25.08 -44.54 19.41
C HIS A 471 24.77 -45.94 19.90
N ALA A 472 23.92 -46.68 19.13
CA ALA A 472 23.63 -48.08 19.41
C ALA A 472 24.86 -48.99 19.30
N ARG A 473 25.76 -48.74 18.33
CA ARG A 473 27.05 -49.46 18.20
C ARG A 473 28.01 -49.15 19.35
N PHE A 474 28.02 -47.91 19.82
CA PHE A 474 28.86 -47.49 20.97
C PHE A 474 28.40 -48.16 22.27
N LEU A 475 27.09 -48.29 22.48
CA LEU A 475 26.49 -48.96 23.63
C LEU A 475 26.65 -50.47 23.58
N SER A 476 26.67 -51.10 22.39
CA SER A 476 26.87 -52.54 22.21
C SER A 476 28.32 -52.95 22.29
N GLY A 477 29.28 -52.05 21.93
CA GLY A 477 30.74 -52.30 22.01
C GLY A 477 31.30 -52.23 23.43
N GLY A 478 30.60 -51.65 24.41
CA GLY A 478 31.02 -51.53 25.81
C GLY A 478 30.73 -52.72 26.71
N ARG A 479 30.16 -53.82 26.19
CA ARG A 479 29.84 -55.04 26.94
C ARG A 479 30.77 -56.24 26.67
N ARG A 480 31.95 -56.00 26.11
CA ARG A 480 32.98 -57.01 25.98
C ARG A 480 34.26 -56.44 26.53
N LYS A 481 34.40 -56.47 27.88
CA LYS A 481 35.64 -56.64 28.64
C LYS A 481 35.25 -57.15 30.01
#